data_d7b379c1b91ba778d00bf2b9b9d41dcf
#
_entry.id   d7b379c1b91ba778d00bf2b9b9d41dcf
#
_cell.length_a   1.000
_cell.length_b   1.000
_cell.length_c   1.000
_cell.angle_alpha   90.00
_cell.angle_beta   90.00
_cell.angle_gamma   90.00
#
_symmetry.space_group_name_H-M   'P 1'
#
loop_
_entity.id
_entity.type
_entity.pdbx_description
1 polymer ?
#
loop_
_entity_poly.entity_id
_entity_poly.type
_entity_poly.pdbx_seq_one_letter_code
_entity_poly.pdbx_strand_id
1 'polypeptide(L)'
;MNEITLSNNLSQIELEISHHKQIAGQSIWEIGRRLNHVKENDLTHGEFMEWLNKINLKRSEANRMMKVAKELPNYPTLGNLGTTALHLIATLPEEAREEQIQRIEDGDNPTVRELKEVKNKLKLSQQANELLRDENEALRSSKVEVSE
;
A
#
# COMPACT_ATOMS: atom_id res chain seq x y z
N MET A 1 13.71 -14.81 -34.37
CA MET A 1 13.11 -14.29 -33.16
C MET A 1 11.74 -14.92 -32.96
N ASN A 2 11.54 -15.49 -31.81
CA ASN A 2 10.30 -16.24 -31.56
C ASN A 2 9.22 -15.33 -31.00
N GLU A 3 8.31 -14.91 -31.87
CA GLU A 3 7.10 -14.24 -31.42
C GLU A 3 6.11 -15.28 -30.93
N ILE A 4 5.66 -15.11 -29.71
CA ILE A 4 4.64 -15.98 -29.14
C ILE A 4 3.30 -15.60 -29.77
N THR A 5 2.66 -16.56 -30.44
CA THR A 5 1.35 -16.33 -31.00
C THR A 5 0.32 -16.28 -29.87
N LEU A 6 -0.42 -15.18 -29.80
CA LEU A 6 -1.44 -15.00 -28.79
C LEU A 6 -2.68 -15.82 -29.11
N SER A 7 -3.32 -16.34 -28.06
CA SER A 7 -4.58 -17.04 -28.19
C SER A 7 -5.72 -16.06 -28.56
N ASN A 8 -6.72 -16.56 -29.29
CA ASN A 8 -7.94 -15.82 -29.57
C ASN A 8 -9.07 -16.17 -28.59
N ASN A 9 -8.80 -17.08 -27.66
CA ASN A 9 -9.77 -17.50 -26.65
C ASN A 9 -9.70 -16.52 -25.46
N LEU A 10 -10.80 -15.82 -25.18
CA LEU A 10 -10.87 -14.83 -24.11
C LEU A 10 -10.56 -15.42 -22.73
N SER A 11 -11.06 -16.61 -22.44
CA SER A 11 -10.79 -17.28 -21.17
C SER A 11 -9.31 -17.56 -20.96
N GLN A 12 -8.62 -17.98 -22.03
CA GLN A 12 -7.19 -18.23 -22.01
C GLN A 12 -6.40 -16.94 -21.80
N ILE A 13 -6.79 -15.88 -22.50
CA ILE A 13 -6.14 -14.56 -22.36
C ILE A 13 -6.33 -14.01 -20.94
N GLU A 14 -7.52 -14.17 -20.36
CA GLU A 14 -7.80 -13.76 -18.98
C GLU A 14 -6.90 -14.47 -17.98
N LEU A 15 -6.68 -15.77 -18.16
CA LEU A 15 -5.77 -16.53 -17.32
C LEU A 15 -4.33 -16.06 -17.45
N GLU A 16 -3.89 -15.77 -18.67
CA GLU A 16 -2.55 -15.27 -18.94
C GLU A 16 -2.33 -13.88 -18.30
N ILE A 17 -3.31 -13.00 -18.43
CA ILE A 17 -3.26 -11.67 -17.81
C ILE A 17 -3.19 -11.79 -16.28
N SER A 18 -4.01 -12.65 -15.69
CA SER A 18 -4.02 -12.89 -14.25
C SER A 18 -2.67 -13.41 -13.77
N HIS A 19 -2.07 -14.32 -14.51
CA HIS A 19 -0.75 -14.89 -14.22
C HIS A 19 0.33 -13.80 -14.21
N HIS A 20 0.34 -12.95 -15.24
CA HIS A 20 1.31 -11.85 -15.32
C HIS A 20 1.11 -10.79 -14.24
N LYS A 21 -0.14 -10.51 -13.86
CA LYS A 21 -0.44 -9.62 -12.73
C LYS A 21 0.13 -10.16 -11.42
N GLN A 22 0.00 -11.47 -11.22
CA GLN A 22 0.52 -12.13 -10.04
C GLN A 22 2.04 -12.04 -9.97
N ILE A 23 2.71 -12.28 -11.09
CA ILE A 23 4.18 -12.16 -11.19
C ILE A 23 4.60 -10.71 -10.89
N ALA A 24 3.89 -9.73 -11.46
CA ALA A 24 4.17 -8.32 -11.22
C ALA A 24 4.03 -7.96 -9.73
N GLY A 25 2.97 -8.44 -9.08
CA GLY A 25 2.76 -8.24 -7.66
C GLY A 25 3.87 -8.84 -6.80
N GLN A 26 4.28 -10.06 -7.10
CA GLN A 26 5.39 -10.71 -6.42
C GLN A 26 6.70 -9.96 -6.62
N SER A 27 6.91 -9.42 -7.81
CA SER A 27 8.11 -8.63 -8.11
C SER A 27 8.18 -7.38 -7.24
N ILE A 28 7.05 -6.74 -6.97
CA ILE A 28 6.98 -5.59 -6.07
C ILE A 28 7.50 -5.96 -4.67
N TRP A 29 7.07 -7.10 -4.13
CA TRP A 29 7.55 -7.61 -2.84
C TRP A 29 9.04 -7.88 -2.86
N GLU A 30 9.49 -8.57 -3.87
CA GLU A 30 10.90 -8.95 -3.98
C GLU A 30 11.81 -7.74 -4.12
N ILE A 31 11.41 -6.75 -4.89
CA ILE A 31 12.15 -5.48 -5.02
C ILE A 31 12.09 -4.73 -3.68
N GLY A 32 10.91 -4.60 -3.10
CA GLY A 32 10.72 -3.89 -1.84
C GLY A 32 11.53 -4.49 -0.69
N ARG A 33 11.55 -5.81 -0.57
CA ARG A 33 12.34 -6.52 0.44
C ARG A 33 13.84 -6.21 0.30
N ARG A 34 14.34 -6.22 -0.92
CA ARG A 34 15.75 -5.93 -1.19
C ARG A 34 16.10 -4.49 -0.91
N LEU A 35 15.21 -3.57 -1.26
CA LEU A 35 15.38 -2.14 -0.95
C LEU A 35 15.42 -1.91 0.56
N ASN A 36 14.51 -2.50 1.31
CA ASN A 36 14.49 -2.41 2.77
C ASN A 36 15.77 -3.00 3.38
N HIS A 37 16.22 -4.11 2.86
CA HIS A 37 17.43 -4.76 3.32
C HIS A 37 18.67 -3.88 3.15
N VAL A 38 18.81 -3.27 1.98
CA VAL A 38 19.92 -2.35 1.68
C VAL A 38 19.87 -1.12 2.59
N LYS A 39 18.68 -0.54 2.74
CA LYS A 39 18.50 0.66 3.57
C LYS A 39 18.81 0.40 5.04
N GLU A 40 18.45 -0.75 5.56
CA GLU A 40 18.62 -1.09 6.97
C GLU A 40 20.04 -1.52 7.31
N ASN A 41 20.73 -2.18 6.39
CA ASN A 41 21.99 -2.85 6.71
C ASN A 41 23.24 -2.25 6.07
N ASP A 42 23.12 -1.70 4.87
CA ASP A 42 24.31 -1.41 4.07
C ASP A 42 24.61 0.08 3.85
N LEU A 43 23.60 0.94 3.81
CA LEU A 43 23.79 2.32 3.38
C LEU A 43 23.18 3.35 4.34
N THR A 44 23.86 4.47 4.48
CA THR A 44 23.29 5.66 5.12
C THR A 44 22.22 6.27 4.21
N HIS A 45 21.40 7.18 4.74
CA HIS A 45 20.32 7.81 3.98
C HIS A 45 20.80 8.46 2.67
N GLY A 46 21.87 9.24 2.71
CA GLY A 46 22.40 9.89 1.51
C GLY A 46 22.92 8.90 0.48
N GLU A 47 23.65 7.89 0.92
CA GLU A 47 24.17 6.82 0.06
C GLU A 47 23.04 6.02 -0.59
N PHE A 48 21.98 5.77 0.16
CA PHE A 48 20.79 5.06 -0.35
C PHE A 48 20.15 5.81 -1.51
N MET A 49 20.01 7.12 -1.40
CA MET A 49 19.46 7.96 -2.46
C MET A 49 20.33 7.96 -3.72
N GLU A 50 21.63 8.04 -3.58
CA GLU A 50 22.56 7.95 -4.70
C GLU A 50 22.49 6.58 -5.37
N TRP A 51 22.40 5.53 -4.57
CA TRP A 51 22.27 4.16 -5.08
C TRP A 51 20.99 3.97 -5.87
N LEU A 52 19.86 4.51 -5.40
CA LEU A 52 18.61 4.48 -6.15
C LEU A 52 18.73 5.12 -7.52
N ASN A 53 19.42 6.27 -7.59
CA ASN A 53 19.69 6.93 -8.87
C ASN A 53 20.55 6.07 -9.79
N LYS A 54 21.51 5.37 -9.22
CA LYS A 54 22.39 4.45 -9.97
C LYS A 54 21.62 3.32 -10.62
N ILE A 55 20.62 2.77 -9.94
CA ILE A 55 19.82 1.68 -10.48
C ILE A 55 18.58 2.15 -11.24
N ASN A 56 18.48 3.46 -11.49
CA ASN A 56 17.39 4.11 -12.22
C ASN A 56 16.00 3.88 -11.59
N LEU A 57 15.94 3.87 -10.27
CA LEU A 57 14.70 3.71 -9.55
C LEU A 57 14.32 5.02 -8.86
N LYS A 58 13.14 5.54 -9.17
CA LYS A 58 12.65 6.78 -8.56
C LYS A 58 12.37 6.57 -7.08
N ARG A 59 12.67 7.58 -6.28
CA ARG A 59 12.42 7.56 -4.83
C ARG A 59 10.97 7.22 -4.51
N SER A 60 10.02 7.82 -5.22
CA SER A 60 8.59 7.57 -4.99
C SER A 60 8.21 6.11 -5.24
N GLU A 61 8.72 5.51 -6.32
CA GLU A 61 8.52 4.11 -6.62
C GLU A 61 9.14 3.19 -5.58
N ALA A 62 10.40 3.49 -5.22
CA ALA A 62 11.11 2.73 -4.20
C ALA A 62 10.35 2.74 -2.87
N ASN A 63 9.87 3.90 -2.44
CA ASN A 63 9.12 4.05 -1.20
C ASN A 63 7.82 3.24 -1.22
N ARG A 64 7.12 3.24 -2.34
CA ARG A 64 5.90 2.44 -2.50
C ARG A 64 6.17 0.94 -2.35
N MET A 65 7.19 0.45 -3.05
CA MET A 65 7.57 -0.96 -3.00
C MET A 65 8.04 -1.38 -1.62
N MET A 66 8.84 -0.54 -0.97
CA MET A 66 9.31 -0.75 0.39
C MET A 66 8.16 -0.82 1.38
N LYS A 67 7.19 0.07 1.25
CA LYS A 67 6.00 0.12 2.08
C LYS A 67 5.15 -1.15 1.91
N VAL A 68 4.91 -1.56 0.68
CA VAL A 68 4.18 -2.79 0.37
C VAL A 68 4.88 -4.01 0.99
N ALA A 69 6.19 -4.12 0.81
CA ALA A 69 6.95 -5.25 1.33
C ALA A 69 6.97 -5.30 2.86
N LYS A 70 6.95 -4.15 3.51
CA LYS A 70 6.99 -4.06 4.97
C LYS A 70 5.63 -4.30 5.62
N GLU A 71 4.57 -3.73 5.04
CA GLU A 71 3.25 -3.69 5.68
C GLU A 71 2.31 -4.80 5.22
N LEU A 72 2.51 -5.38 4.06
CA LEU A 72 1.63 -6.41 3.53
C LEU A 72 2.27 -7.79 3.53
N PRO A 73 1.51 -8.83 3.91
CA PRO A 73 2.00 -10.20 3.76
C PRO A 73 2.07 -10.58 2.28
N ASN A 74 3.02 -11.44 1.93
CA ASN A 74 3.20 -11.90 0.56
C ASN A 74 2.24 -13.06 0.26
N TYR A 75 0.97 -12.73 0.05
CA TYR A 75 -0.03 -13.71 -0.35
C TYR A 75 -0.23 -13.66 -1.87
N PRO A 76 -0.33 -14.82 -2.53
CA PRO A 76 -0.58 -14.87 -3.97
C PRO A 76 -1.83 -14.09 -4.42
N THR A 77 -2.87 -14.08 -3.60
CA THR A 77 -4.12 -13.37 -3.89
C THR A 77 -3.94 -11.85 -3.98
N LEU A 78 -2.99 -11.29 -3.22
CA LEU A 78 -2.73 -9.85 -3.24
C LEU A 78 -2.00 -9.41 -4.50
N GLY A 79 -1.19 -10.28 -5.09
CA GLY A 79 -0.43 -9.98 -6.30
C GLY A 79 -1.29 -9.60 -7.49
N ASN A 80 -2.54 -10.04 -7.53
CA ASN A 80 -3.45 -9.77 -8.63
C ASN A 80 -4.02 -8.34 -8.64
N LEU A 81 -3.84 -7.59 -7.57
CA LEU A 81 -4.45 -6.26 -7.42
C LEU A 81 -3.74 -5.14 -8.16
N GLY A 82 -2.45 -5.32 -8.46
CA GLY A 82 -1.64 -4.28 -9.07
C GLY A 82 -1.02 -3.33 -8.04
N THR A 83 -0.01 -2.58 -8.47
CA THR A 83 0.83 -1.74 -7.61
C THR A 83 0.04 -0.66 -6.86
N THR A 84 -0.86 0.04 -7.56
CA THR A 84 -1.62 1.13 -6.96
C THR A 84 -2.52 0.64 -5.84
N ALA A 85 -3.26 -0.44 -6.06
CA ALA A 85 -4.12 -1.03 -5.05
C ALA A 85 -3.32 -1.53 -3.85
N LEU A 86 -2.23 -2.23 -4.09
CA LEU A 86 -1.35 -2.73 -3.04
C LEU A 86 -0.80 -1.60 -2.17
N HIS A 87 -0.35 -0.52 -2.80
CA HIS A 87 0.16 0.64 -2.08
C HIS A 87 -0.92 1.30 -1.23
N LEU A 88 -2.13 1.46 -1.77
CA LEU A 88 -3.25 2.02 -1.01
C LEU A 88 -3.58 1.19 0.22
N ILE A 89 -3.62 -0.14 0.08
CA ILE A 89 -3.85 -1.04 1.21
C ILE A 89 -2.73 -0.92 2.24
N ALA A 90 -1.48 -0.86 1.78
CA ALA A 90 -0.31 -0.75 2.67
C ALA A 90 -0.31 0.54 3.49
N THR A 91 -0.95 1.60 2.98
CA THR A 91 -1.02 2.89 3.67
C THR A 91 -2.21 3.03 4.61
N LEU A 92 -3.12 2.04 4.63
CA LEU A 92 -4.25 2.05 5.56
C LEU A 92 -3.79 1.74 6.99
N PRO A 93 -4.51 2.25 8.02
CA PRO A 93 -4.28 1.81 9.39
C PRO A 93 -4.44 0.29 9.50
N GLU A 94 -3.78 -0.31 10.47
CA GLU A 94 -3.72 -1.77 10.63
C GLU A 94 -5.08 -2.46 10.57
N GLU A 95 -6.04 -1.95 11.32
CA GLU A 95 -7.39 -2.52 11.38
C GLU A 95 -8.09 -2.49 10.01
N ALA A 96 -8.05 -1.35 9.34
CA ALA A 96 -8.65 -1.20 8.01
C ALA A 96 -7.92 -2.03 6.97
N ARG A 97 -6.60 -2.13 7.09
CA ARG A 97 -5.77 -2.94 6.21
C ARG A 97 -6.14 -4.43 6.32
N GLU A 98 -6.23 -4.94 7.53
CA GLU A 98 -6.62 -6.33 7.78
C GLU A 98 -8.01 -6.65 7.23
N GLU A 99 -8.94 -5.71 7.37
CA GLU A 99 -10.28 -5.82 6.84
C GLU A 99 -10.30 -5.98 5.32
N GLN A 100 -9.49 -5.17 4.62
CA GLN A 100 -9.37 -5.26 3.16
C GLN A 100 -8.68 -6.55 2.73
N ILE A 101 -7.65 -6.99 3.45
CA ILE A 101 -6.96 -8.25 3.17
C ILE A 101 -7.92 -9.44 3.32
N GLN A 102 -8.72 -9.45 4.37
CA GLN A 102 -9.71 -10.50 4.59
C GLN A 102 -10.75 -10.53 3.47
N ARG A 103 -11.19 -9.36 3.04
CA ARG A 103 -12.13 -9.22 1.92
C ARG A 103 -11.56 -9.84 0.64
N ILE A 104 -10.27 -9.61 0.38
CA ILE A 104 -9.57 -10.17 -0.78
C ILE A 104 -9.46 -11.69 -0.68
N GLU A 105 -9.14 -12.20 0.50
CA GLU A 105 -9.06 -13.64 0.73
C GLU A 105 -10.41 -14.32 0.53
N ASP A 106 -11.50 -13.62 0.82
CA ASP A 106 -12.87 -14.10 0.60
C ASP A 106 -13.31 -14.00 -0.87
N GLY A 107 -12.45 -13.53 -1.75
CA GLY A 107 -12.71 -13.43 -3.18
C GLY A 107 -13.32 -12.12 -3.66
N ASP A 108 -13.48 -11.15 -2.77
CA ASP A 108 -14.03 -9.83 -3.08
C ASP A 108 -12.91 -8.81 -3.23
N ASN A 109 -12.42 -8.63 -4.46
CA ASN A 109 -11.31 -7.72 -4.72
C ASN A 109 -11.79 -6.26 -4.77
N PRO A 110 -11.28 -5.39 -3.88
CA PRO A 110 -11.64 -3.97 -3.92
C PRO A 110 -11.02 -3.29 -5.15
N THR A 111 -11.74 -2.33 -5.71
CA THR A 111 -11.20 -1.49 -6.77
C THR A 111 -10.32 -0.39 -6.17
N VAL A 112 -9.46 0.20 -7.00
CA VAL A 112 -8.65 1.36 -6.60
C VAL A 112 -9.56 2.49 -6.09
N ARG A 113 -10.67 2.71 -6.75
CA ARG A 113 -11.66 3.71 -6.34
C ARG A 113 -12.21 3.46 -4.94
N GLU A 114 -12.60 2.23 -4.66
CA GLU A 114 -13.11 1.84 -3.34
C GLU A 114 -12.03 2.05 -2.25
N LEU A 115 -10.79 1.69 -2.55
CA LEU A 115 -9.68 1.86 -1.62
C LEU A 115 -9.39 3.33 -1.34
N LYS A 116 -9.47 4.18 -2.36
CA LYS A 116 -9.33 5.62 -2.19
C LYS A 116 -10.45 6.20 -1.34
N GLU A 117 -11.67 5.71 -1.51
CA GLU A 117 -12.82 6.12 -0.70
C GLU A 117 -12.64 5.72 0.77
N VAL A 118 -12.18 4.51 1.03
CA VAL A 118 -11.89 4.02 2.40
C VAL A 118 -10.83 4.92 3.05
N LYS A 119 -9.74 5.19 2.34
CA LYS A 119 -8.66 6.03 2.84
C LYS A 119 -9.15 7.44 3.15
N ASN A 120 -9.98 8.01 2.28
CA ASN A 120 -10.54 9.34 2.44
C ASN A 120 -11.47 9.43 3.64
N LYS A 121 -12.36 8.45 3.81
CA LYS A 121 -13.26 8.37 4.96
C LYS A 121 -12.50 8.28 6.28
N LEU A 122 -11.44 7.50 6.32
CA LEU A 122 -10.60 7.36 7.50
C LEU A 122 -9.90 8.68 7.84
N LYS A 123 -9.40 9.37 6.82
CA LYS A 123 -8.76 10.67 7.00
C LYS A 123 -9.73 11.69 7.57
N LEU A 124 -10.94 11.76 7.03
CA LEU A 124 -11.99 12.67 7.51
C LEU A 124 -12.42 12.33 8.94
N SER A 125 -12.53 11.04 9.25
CA SER A 125 -12.86 10.57 10.60
C SER A 125 -11.78 10.96 11.62
N GLN A 126 -10.51 10.82 11.25
CA GLN A 126 -9.40 11.25 12.10
C GLN A 126 -9.42 12.74 12.36
N GLN A 127 -9.67 13.53 11.32
CA GLN A 127 -9.76 14.98 11.44
C GLN A 127 -10.92 15.39 12.36
N ALA A 128 -12.07 14.74 12.21
CA ALA A 128 -13.22 14.98 13.08
C ALA A 128 -12.91 14.63 14.54
N ASN A 129 -12.23 13.52 14.78
CA ASN A 129 -11.83 13.09 16.11
C ASN A 129 -10.84 14.07 16.76
N GLU A 130 -9.90 14.59 15.97
CA GLU A 130 -8.93 15.59 16.44
C GLU A 130 -9.64 16.87 16.85
N LEU A 131 -10.58 17.34 16.03
CA LEU A 131 -11.37 18.54 16.34
C LEU A 131 -12.19 18.36 17.61
N LEU A 132 -12.84 17.21 17.76
CA LEU A 132 -13.61 16.88 18.97
C LEU A 132 -12.72 16.83 20.21
N ARG A 133 -11.53 16.28 20.08
CA ARG A 133 -10.55 16.24 21.18
C ARG A 133 -10.13 17.64 21.58
N ASP A 134 -9.82 18.49 20.62
CA ASP A 134 -9.42 19.88 20.86
C ASP A 134 -10.54 20.66 21.53
N GLU A 135 -11.77 20.50 21.09
CA GLU A 135 -12.95 21.11 21.72
C GLU A 135 -13.13 20.63 23.16
N ASN A 136 -12.96 19.31 23.39
CA ASN A 136 -13.07 18.74 24.73
C ASN A 136 -11.99 19.29 25.67
N GLU A 137 -10.76 19.42 25.18
CA GLU A 137 -9.66 20.00 25.96
C GLU A 137 -9.96 21.49 26.31
N ALA A 138 -10.44 22.22 25.31
CA ALA A 138 -10.81 23.63 25.52
C ALA A 138 -11.95 23.77 26.57
N LEU A 139 -12.97 22.91 26.49
CA LEU A 139 -14.07 22.89 27.43
C LEU A 139 -13.61 22.49 28.83
N ARG A 140 -12.71 21.54 28.96
CA ARG A 140 -12.14 21.13 30.25
C ARG A 140 -11.33 22.25 30.88
N SER A 141 -10.51 22.93 30.10
CA SER A 141 -9.73 24.08 30.56
C SER A 141 -10.63 25.20 31.03
N SER A 142 -11.69 25.49 30.28
CA SER A 142 -12.70 26.50 30.63
C SER A 142 -13.42 26.14 31.93
N LYS A 143 -13.79 24.88 32.14
CA LYS A 143 -14.42 24.38 33.34
C LYS A 143 -13.54 24.53 34.57
N VAL A 144 -12.25 24.20 34.43
CA VAL A 144 -11.29 24.35 35.54
C VAL A 144 -11.13 25.80 35.96
N GLU A 145 -11.05 26.72 35.00
CA GLU A 145 -10.97 28.15 35.28
C GLU A 145 -12.21 28.68 36.03
N VAL A 146 -13.39 28.22 35.64
CA VAL A 146 -14.65 28.61 36.26
C VAL A 146 -14.80 28.00 37.67
N SER A 147 -14.21 26.85 37.93
CA SER A 147 -14.26 26.14 39.20
C SER A 147 -13.38 26.79 40.31
N GLU A 148 -12.42 27.59 39.93
CA GLU A 148 -11.58 28.34 40.84
C GLU A 148 -12.26 29.64 41.24
#